data_3eee63b61c1b750f6fe348da990e9706
#
_entry.id   3eee63b61c1b750f6fe348da990e9706
#
_cell.length_a   1.000
_cell.length_b   1.000
_cell.length_c   1.000
_cell.angle_alpha   90.00
_cell.angle_beta   90.00
_cell.angle_gamma   90.00
#
_symmetry.space_group_name_H-M   'P 1'
#
loop_
_entity.id
_entity.type
_entity.pdbx_description
1 polymer ?
#
loop_
_entity_poly.entity_id
_entity_poly.type
_entity_poly.pdbx_seq_one_letter_code
_entity_poly.pdbx_strand_id
1 'polypeptide(L)'
;PVKFAIDRAGLVGADGPTHAGSFDLAYLSILPNFVVMAASNEIELARMVKTAAEYNSGPISFRYPRGNVFGLDMPERIEALKIGKGKIIKKGEKIALLNLGTRIEEVKKASDILDSMGLSCTIADARFAKPLDAELIKDLSKNHELMITIEEGSSGGFGAHVLMHLAEQGILDDGFKIRNLYLPDTFIQQGDASDMY
;
A
#
# COMPACT_ATOMS: atom_id res chain seq x y z
N PRO A 1 -4.51 -6.58 23.53
CA PRO A 1 -4.37 -6.12 22.16
C PRO A 1 -5.73 -6.00 21.48
N VAL A 2 -5.91 -4.94 20.67
CA VAL A 2 -7.14 -4.70 19.90
C VAL A 2 -6.84 -4.94 18.43
N LYS A 3 -7.81 -5.52 17.71
CA LYS A 3 -7.71 -5.84 16.28
C LYS A 3 -8.81 -5.09 15.54
N PHE A 4 -8.43 -4.27 14.57
CA PHE A 4 -9.35 -3.44 13.81
C PHE A 4 -9.47 -3.97 12.37
N ALA A 5 -10.65 -4.42 12.01
CA ALA A 5 -11.03 -4.69 10.63
C ALA A 5 -11.66 -3.41 10.07
N ILE A 6 -10.94 -2.71 9.19
CA ILE A 6 -11.35 -1.41 8.65
C ILE A 6 -11.92 -1.61 7.26
N ASP A 7 -13.21 -1.57 7.18
CA ASP A 7 -13.98 -1.64 5.93
C ASP A 7 -13.94 -0.30 5.18
N ARG A 8 -14.23 -0.33 3.89
CA ARG A 8 -14.32 0.84 3.01
C ARG A 8 -13.01 1.61 2.88
N ALA A 9 -11.89 0.89 2.78
CA ALA A 9 -10.61 1.51 2.47
C ALA A 9 -10.65 2.20 1.10
N GLY A 10 -10.12 3.42 1.02
CA GLY A 10 -10.07 4.20 -0.22
C GLY A 10 -11.42 4.79 -0.61
N LEU A 11 -11.65 4.93 -1.92
CA LEU A 11 -12.89 5.46 -2.48
C LEU A 11 -13.97 4.39 -2.51
N VAL A 12 -15.22 4.80 -2.30
CA VAL A 12 -16.34 3.89 -2.07
C VAL A 12 -17.49 4.05 -3.07
N GLY A 13 -17.22 4.68 -4.21
CA GLY A 13 -18.19 4.83 -5.29
C GLY A 13 -19.44 5.60 -4.85
N ALA A 14 -20.60 4.96 -4.95
CA ALA A 14 -21.90 5.56 -4.66
C ALA A 14 -22.08 5.96 -3.17
N ASP A 15 -21.32 5.40 -2.23
CA ASP A 15 -21.43 5.75 -0.79
C ASP A 15 -20.89 7.15 -0.49
N GLY A 16 -20.02 7.69 -1.34
CA GLY A 16 -19.55 9.07 -1.30
C GLY A 16 -18.62 9.43 -0.14
N PRO A 17 -18.38 10.73 0.08
CA PRO A 17 -17.33 11.23 0.95
C PRO A 17 -17.54 10.89 2.44
N THR A 18 -18.78 10.64 2.87
CA THR A 18 -19.08 10.30 4.27
C THR A 18 -18.68 8.89 4.66
N HIS A 19 -18.36 8.02 3.69
CA HIS A 19 -18.00 6.62 3.91
C HIS A 19 -16.59 6.28 3.38
N ALA A 20 -15.92 7.22 2.71
CA ALA A 20 -14.60 6.98 2.15
C ALA A 20 -13.53 6.79 3.25
N GLY A 21 -12.79 5.69 3.16
CA GLY A 21 -11.67 5.36 4.04
C GLY A 21 -10.35 5.95 3.53
N SER A 22 -10.27 7.27 3.40
CA SER A 22 -9.11 7.96 2.80
C SER A 22 -8.10 8.46 3.83
N PHE A 23 -8.44 8.50 5.13
CA PHE A 23 -7.64 9.18 6.15
C PHE A 23 -7.03 8.24 7.19
N ASP A 24 -7.48 6.99 7.26
CA ASP A 24 -7.07 6.03 8.30
C ASP A 24 -5.58 5.69 8.25
N LEU A 25 -4.96 5.64 7.08
CA LEU A 25 -3.51 5.44 6.96
C LEU A 25 -2.73 6.54 7.70
N ALA A 26 -3.14 7.80 7.55
CA ALA A 26 -2.46 8.91 8.19
C ALA A 26 -2.62 8.87 9.73
N TYR A 27 -3.86 8.80 10.26
CA TYR A 27 -4.06 8.90 11.71
C TYR A 27 -3.73 7.61 12.48
N LEU A 28 -3.80 6.41 11.87
CA LEU A 28 -3.39 5.18 12.53
C LEU A 28 -1.87 5.02 12.57
N SER A 29 -1.19 5.46 11.52
CA SER A 29 0.26 5.29 11.43
C SER A 29 1.04 6.17 12.41
N ILE A 30 0.47 7.25 12.93
CA ILE A 30 1.11 8.08 13.97
C ILE A 30 1.04 7.45 15.38
N LEU A 31 0.14 6.47 15.60
CA LEU A 31 -0.07 5.89 16.93
C LEU A 31 1.10 4.95 17.31
N PRO A 32 1.69 5.08 18.52
CA PRO A 32 2.77 4.21 18.96
C PRO A 32 2.38 2.73 18.99
N ASN A 33 3.30 1.85 18.60
CA ASN A 33 3.15 0.38 18.64
C ASN A 33 1.99 -0.18 17.81
N PHE A 34 1.38 0.62 16.94
CA PHE A 34 0.29 0.19 16.08
C PHE A 34 0.85 -0.47 14.82
N VAL A 35 0.27 -1.61 14.41
CA VAL A 35 0.52 -2.26 13.12
C VAL A 35 -0.61 -1.91 12.17
N VAL A 36 -0.29 -1.38 10.97
CA VAL A 36 -1.26 -0.97 9.96
C VAL A 36 -0.99 -1.71 8.66
N MET A 37 -1.95 -2.51 8.22
CA MET A 37 -1.89 -3.32 7.00
C MET A 37 -2.95 -2.87 5.99
N ALA A 38 -2.63 -2.99 4.69
CA ALA A 38 -3.57 -2.73 3.59
C ALA A 38 -3.49 -3.85 2.55
N ALA A 39 -4.60 -4.55 2.35
CA ALA A 39 -4.65 -5.70 1.47
C ALA A 39 -4.68 -5.28 0.00
N SER A 40 -3.83 -5.91 -0.82
CA SER A 40 -3.79 -5.70 -2.27
C SER A 40 -4.78 -6.58 -3.04
N ASN A 41 -5.20 -7.69 -2.45
CA ASN A 41 -6.19 -8.63 -3.00
C ASN A 41 -6.77 -9.53 -1.90
N GLU A 42 -7.70 -10.43 -2.24
CA GLU A 42 -8.37 -11.32 -1.31
C GLU A 42 -7.44 -12.31 -0.60
N ILE A 43 -6.38 -12.78 -1.26
CA ILE A 43 -5.41 -13.69 -0.65
C ILE A 43 -4.60 -12.95 0.43
N GLU A 44 -4.14 -11.74 0.11
CA GLU A 44 -3.43 -10.89 1.09
C GLU A 44 -4.36 -10.49 2.24
N LEU A 45 -5.66 -10.23 1.97
CA LEU A 45 -6.65 -9.98 3.03
C LEU A 45 -6.78 -11.18 3.97
N ALA A 46 -6.91 -12.39 3.43
CA ALA A 46 -6.99 -13.60 4.26
C ALA A 46 -5.73 -13.80 5.12
N ARG A 47 -4.55 -13.53 4.56
CA ARG A 47 -3.28 -13.55 5.30
C ARG A 47 -3.24 -12.49 6.40
N MET A 48 -3.73 -11.27 6.13
CA MET A 48 -3.79 -10.18 7.12
C MET A 48 -4.77 -10.47 8.25
N VAL A 49 -5.93 -11.07 7.96
CA VAL A 49 -6.88 -11.56 8.98
C VAL A 49 -6.20 -12.57 9.90
N LYS A 50 -5.50 -13.57 9.32
CA LYS A 50 -4.75 -14.56 10.11
C LYS A 50 -3.64 -13.91 10.93
N THR A 51 -2.88 -12.99 10.33
CA THR A 51 -1.84 -12.23 11.02
C THR A 51 -2.39 -11.47 12.22
N ALA A 52 -3.51 -10.76 12.03
CA ALA A 52 -4.18 -10.03 13.10
C ALA A 52 -4.70 -10.98 14.20
N ALA A 53 -5.23 -12.16 13.82
CA ALA A 53 -5.70 -13.16 14.77
C ALA A 53 -4.56 -13.67 15.69
N GLU A 54 -3.38 -13.88 15.14
CA GLU A 54 -2.21 -14.42 15.86
C GLU A 54 -1.39 -13.34 16.59
N TYR A 55 -1.49 -12.05 16.18
CA TYR A 55 -0.72 -10.96 16.75
C TYR A 55 -1.24 -10.51 18.11
N ASN A 56 -0.38 -10.55 19.14
CA ASN A 56 -0.74 -10.22 20.51
C ASN A 56 0.18 -9.18 21.18
N SER A 57 1.12 -8.58 20.44
CA SER A 57 2.10 -7.64 20.98
C SER A 57 1.63 -6.19 21.03
N GLY A 58 0.49 -5.86 20.41
CA GLY A 58 -0.05 -4.50 20.39
C GLY A 58 -1.35 -4.39 19.57
N PRO A 59 -1.82 -3.17 19.31
CA PRO A 59 -2.95 -2.95 18.41
C PRO A 59 -2.53 -3.20 16.96
N ILE A 60 -3.44 -3.77 16.18
CA ILE A 60 -3.22 -4.09 14.77
C ILE A 60 -4.48 -3.81 13.96
N SER A 61 -4.32 -3.25 12.77
CA SER A 61 -5.39 -3.06 11.81
C SER A 61 -5.06 -3.68 10.46
N PHE A 62 -6.11 -4.10 9.76
CA PHE A 62 -6.07 -4.39 8.34
C PHE A 62 -7.25 -3.69 7.66
N ARG A 63 -6.97 -3.04 6.55
CA ARG A 63 -7.97 -2.31 5.78
C ARG A 63 -8.26 -3.01 4.46
N TYR A 64 -9.52 -2.96 4.04
CA TYR A 64 -9.99 -3.57 2.79
C TYR A 64 -11.09 -2.70 2.14
N PRO A 65 -11.21 -2.74 0.80
CA PRO A 65 -12.13 -1.88 0.08
C PRO A 65 -13.57 -2.38 0.14
N ARG A 66 -14.49 -1.51 -0.22
CA ARG A 66 -15.84 -1.89 -0.65
C ARG A 66 -15.79 -2.26 -2.14
N GLY A 67 -15.99 -3.52 -2.46
CA GLY A 67 -15.94 -3.99 -3.85
C GLY A 67 -15.97 -5.51 -3.96
N ASN A 68 -15.88 -6.00 -5.19
CA ASN A 68 -15.77 -7.41 -5.48
C ASN A 68 -14.31 -7.87 -5.39
N VAL A 69 -14.13 -9.14 -5.12
CA VAL A 69 -12.83 -9.83 -5.19
C VAL A 69 -12.40 -9.99 -6.65
N PHE A 70 -11.10 -10.17 -6.89
CA PHE A 70 -10.57 -10.43 -8.23
C PHE A 70 -10.86 -11.86 -8.73
N GLY A 71 -11.28 -12.76 -7.84
CA GLY A 71 -11.56 -14.17 -8.17
C GLY A 71 -10.29 -15.01 -8.23
N LEU A 72 -9.29 -14.68 -7.41
CA LEU A 72 -8.05 -15.45 -7.34
C LEU A 72 -8.26 -16.79 -6.64
N ASP A 73 -7.58 -17.83 -7.13
CA ASP A 73 -7.59 -19.14 -6.49
C ASP A 73 -6.99 -19.06 -5.09
N MET A 74 -7.82 -19.33 -4.08
CA MET A 74 -7.40 -19.32 -2.69
C MET A 74 -6.46 -20.50 -2.40
N PRO A 75 -5.32 -20.26 -1.75
CA PRO A 75 -4.43 -21.36 -1.38
C PRO A 75 -5.09 -22.26 -0.31
N GLU A 76 -4.82 -23.57 -0.36
CA GLU A 76 -5.33 -24.53 0.63
C GLU A 76 -4.99 -24.15 2.07
N ARG A 77 -3.83 -23.50 2.25
CA ARG A 77 -3.37 -23.03 3.56
C ARG A 77 -3.05 -21.53 3.52
N ILE A 78 -3.72 -20.79 4.39
CA ILE A 78 -3.41 -19.38 4.62
C ILE A 78 -2.32 -19.29 5.69
N GLU A 79 -1.25 -18.57 5.39
CA GLU A 79 -0.16 -18.31 6.32
C GLU A 79 -0.17 -16.84 6.76
N ALA A 80 0.15 -16.62 8.05
CA ALA A 80 0.30 -15.27 8.59
C ALA A 80 1.50 -14.56 7.93
N LEU A 81 1.40 -13.25 7.79
CA LEU A 81 2.48 -12.41 7.29
C LEU A 81 3.53 -12.18 8.39
N LYS A 82 4.79 -12.10 8.00
CA LYS A 82 5.82 -11.54 8.86
C LYS A 82 5.61 -10.03 8.97
N ILE A 83 5.42 -9.52 10.20
CA ILE A 83 5.16 -8.10 10.45
C ILE A 83 6.25 -7.22 9.81
N GLY A 84 5.80 -6.18 9.08
CA GLY A 84 6.68 -5.23 8.42
C GLY A 84 7.43 -5.79 7.21
N LYS A 85 6.94 -6.85 6.58
CA LYS A 85 7.56 -7.41 5.37
C LYS A 85 6.64 -7.31 4.14
N GLY A 86 7.11 -6.55 3.16
CA GLY A 86 6.52 -6.45 1.84
C GLY A 86 6.89 -7.64 0.94
N LYS A 87 6.46 -7.57 -0.32
CA LYS A 87 6.70 -8.62 -1.32
C LYS A 87 7.00 -7.99 -2.68
N ILE A 88 8.07 -8.44 -3.34
CA ILE A 88 8.30 -8.14 -4.76
C ILE A 88 7.38 -9.03 -5.61
N ILE A 89 6.59 -8.42 -6.47
CA ILE A 89 5.66 -9.09 -7.39
C ILE A 89 6.30 -9.27 -8.76
N LYS A 90 6.98 -8.23 -9.25
CA LYS A 90 7.70 -8.21 -10.53
C LYS A 90 9.04 -7.54 -10.33
N LYS A 91 10.10 -8.05 -10.96
CA LYS A 91 11.41 -7.41 -10.96
C LYS A 91 11.61 -6.61 -12.24
N GLY A 92 12.23 -5.45 -12.13
CA GLY A 92 12.66 -4.56 -13.19
C GLY A 92 13.86 -3.75 -12.75
N GLU A 93 14.29 -2.75 -13.53
CA GLU A 93 15.60 -2.13 -13.34
C GLU A 93 15.54 -0.62 -13.09
N LYS A 94 14.57 0.12 -13.66
CA LYS A 94 14.63 1.60 -13.67
C LYS A 94 13.73 2.25 -12.64
N ILE A 95 12.52 1.74 -12.50
CA ILE A 95 11.48 2.36 -11.66
C ILE A 95 10.98 1.35 -10.65
N ALA A 96 10.93 1.73 -9.39
CA ALA A 96 10.27 0.97 -8.34
C ALA A 96 8.85 1.50 -8.12
N LEU A 97 7.85 0.67 -8.36
CA LEU A 97 6.44 0.93 -8.05
C LEU A 97 6.12 0.25 -6.72
N LEU A 98 6.07 1.02 -5.64
CA LEU A 98 5.81 0.54 -4.28
C LEU A 98 4.35 0.79 -3.93
N ASN A 99 3.52 -0.22 -4.10
CA ASN A 99 2.09 -0.16 -3.90
C ASN A 99 1.68 -0.52 -2.47
N LEU A 100 0.69 0.17 -1.93
CA LEU A 100 0.01 -0.20 -0.70
C LEU A 100 -1.50 -0.31 -0.94
N GLY A 101 -2.06 -1.50 -0.78
CA GLY A 101 -3.50 -1.74 -0.94
C GLY A 101 -3.93 -2.07 -2.36
N THR A 102 -5.15 -1.78 -2.70
CA THR A 102 -5.90 -2.37 -3.83
C THR A 102 -5.55 -1.90 -5.22
N ARG A 103 -4.74 -0.84 -5.39
CA ARG A 103 -4.34 -0.35 -6.73
C ARG A 103 -3.32 -1.25 -7.45
N ILE A 104 -3.11 -2.47 -6.97
CA ILE A 104 -2.09 -3.37 -7.52
C ILE A 104 -2.34 -3.75 -8.99
N GLU A 105 -3.60 -3.90 -9.40
CA GLU A 105 -3.93 -4.25 -10.80
C GLU A 105 -3.68 -3.06 -11.75
N GLU A 106 -3.99 -1.83 -11.31
CA GLU A 106 -3.65 -0.62 -12.06
C GLU A 106 -2.13 -0.42 -12.15
N VAL A 107 -1.42 -0.73 -11.08
CA VAL A 107 0.06 -0.70 -11.07
C VAL A 107 0.65 -1.71 -12.04
N LYS A 108 0.09 -2.92 -12.14
CA LYS A 108 0.51 -3.92 -13.14
C LYS A 108 0.29 -3.41 -14.56
N LYS A 109 -0.90 -2.88 -14.86
CA LYS A 109 -1.22 -2.30 -16.18
C LYS A 109 -0.28 -1.14 -16.53
N ALA A 110 -0.02 -0.24 -15.57
CA ALA A 110 0.92 0.87 -15.76
C ALA A 110 2.36 0.36 -16.02
N SER A 111 2.79 -0.68 -15.30
CA SER A 111 4.08 -1.32 -15.52
C SER A 111 4.20 -1.91 -16.94
N ASP A 112 3.16 -2.55 -17.45
CA ASP A 112 3.17 -3.12 -18.81
C ASP A 112 3.27 -2.03 -19.87
N ILE A 113 2.60 -0.89 -19.67
CA ILE A 113 2.72 0.29 -20.54
C ILE A 113 4.15 0.84 -20.50
N LEU A 114 4.72 1.01 -19.31
CA LEU A 114 6.09 1.51 -19.13
C LEU A 114 7.13 0.57 -19.76
N ASP A 115 6.97 -0.73 -19.62
CA ASP A 115 7.83 -1.72 -20.27
C ASP A 115 7.79 -1.60 -21.79
N SER A 116 6.61 -1.35 -22.38
CA SER A 116 6.49 -1.11 -23.83
C SER A 116 7.23 0.14 -24.30
N MET A 117 7.50 1.08 -23.39
CA MET A 117 8.27 2.29 -23.62
C MET A 117 9.77 2.12 -23.27
N GLY A 118 10.20 0.91 -22.92
CA GLY A 118 11.58 0.61 -22.52
C GLY A 118 11.94 1.03 -21.10
N LEU A 119 10.93 1.27 -20.25
CA LEU A 119 11.07 1.64 -18.86
C LEU A 119 10.69 0.45 -17.96
N SER A 120 11.64 -0.45 -17.74
CA SER A 120 11.45 -1.63 -16.90
C SER A 120 11.16 -1.28 -15.45
N CYS A 121 10.06 -1.82 -14.90
CA CYS A 121 9.58 -1.50 -13.55
C CYS A 121 9.62 -2.70 -12.60
N THR A 122 10.14 -2.50 -11.39
CA THR A 122 9.89 -3.39 -10.26
C THR A 122 8.55 -3.04 -9.63
N ILE A 123 7.69 -4.03 -9.40
CA ILE A 123 6.45 -3.88 -8.64
C ILE A 123 6.64 -4.55 -7.27
N ALA A 124 6.41 -3.80 -6.21
CA ALA A 124 6.42 -4.29 -4.85
C ALA A 124 5.09 -3.96 -4.14
N ASP A 125 4.56 -4.94 -3.42
CA ASP A 125 3.45 -4.76 -2.48
C ASP A 125 4.04 -4.50 -1.08
N ALA A 126 3.84 -3.31 -0.56
CA ALA A 126 4.33 -2.92 0.76
C ALA A 126 3.61 -3.67 1.89
N ARG A 127 2.35 -4.08 1.71
CA ARG A 127 1.50 -4.77 2.71
C ARG A 127 1.27 -3.99 3.99
N PHE A 128 2.31 -3.32 4.51
CA PHE A 128 2.32 -2.61 5.78
C PHE A 128 2.59 -1.12 5.56
N ALA A 129 1.68 -0.27 6.03
CA ALA A 129 1.96 1.15 6.18
C ALA A 129 2.82 1.38 7.44
N LYS A 130 2.65 0.50 8.45
CA LYS A 130 3.43 0.51 9.69
C LYS A 130 3.53 -0.90 10.30
N PRO A 131 4.73 -1.39 10.69
CA PRO A 131 6.01 -0.76 10.36
C PRO A 131 6.33 -0.87 8.86
N LEU A 132 7.12 0.07 8.35
CA LEU A 132 7.67 -0.01 6.98
C LEU A 132 8.65 -1.18 6.87
N ASP A 133 8.72 -1.81 5.69
CA ASP A 133 9.83 -2.69 5.35
C ASP A 133 11.06 -1.87 4.92
N ALA A 134 11.83 -1.43 5.91
CA ALA A 134 13.02 -0.60 5.70
C ALA A 134 14.05 -1.27 4.78
N GLU A 135 14.20 -2.61 4.85
CA GLU A 135 15.12 -3.37 4.00
C GLU A 135 14.65 -3.34 2.55
N LEU A 136 13.37 -3.63 2.30
CA LEU A 136 12.80 -3.55 0.95
C LEU A 136 12.93 -2.15 0.36
N ILE A 137 12.58 -1.10 1.12
CA ILE A 137 12.68 0.30 0.67
C ILE A 137 14.13 0.64 0.33
N LYS A 138 15.08 0.25 1.17
CA LYS A 138 16.51 0.45 0.93
C LYS A 138 17.00 -0.28 -0.31
N ASP A 139 16.59 -1.52 -0.51
CA ASP A 139 16.97 -2.31 -1.68
C ASP A 139 16.38 -1.72 -2.97
N LEU A 140 15.12 -1.28 -2.93
CA LEU A 140 14.49 -0.60 -4.05
C LEU A 140 15.21 0.73 -4.38
N SER A 141 15.59 1.52 -3.37
CA SER A 141 16.28 2.80 -3.61
C SER A 141 17.69 2.63 -4.18
N LYS A 142 18.37 1.53 -3.86
CA LYS A 142 19.72 1.26 -4.38
C LYS A 142 19.74 0.76 -5.83
N ASN A 143 18.68 0.09 -6.25
CA ASN A 143 18.63 -0.63 -7.51
C ASN A 143 17.78 0.08 -8.59
N HIS A 144 17.19 1.24 -8.27
CA HIS A 144 16.33 2.00 -9.19
C HIS A 144 16.66 3.49 -9.15
N GLU A 145 16.33 4.18 -10.23
CA GLU A 145 16.53 5.63 -10.36
C GLU A 145 15.40 6.46 -9.72
N LEU A 146 14.21 5.85 -9.65
CA LEU A 146 12.97 6.49 -9.18
C LEU A 146 12.13 5.48 -8.41
N MET A 147 11.58 5.90 -7.28
CA MET A 147 10.50 5.19 -6.60
C MET A 147 9.20 5.98 -6.73
N ILE A 148 8.11 5.27 -7.02
CA ILE A 148 6.76 5.82 -7.00
C ILE A 148 5.98 5.02 -5.95
N THR A 149 5.48 5.70 -4.92
CA THR A 149 4.56 5.08 -3.96
C THR A 149 3.12 5.29 -4.42
N ILE A 150 2.28 4.28 -4.28
CA ILE A 150 0.88 4.33 -4.69
C ILE A 150 0.00 3.88 -3.53
N GLU A 151 -0.95 4.70 -3.14
CA GLU A 151 -1.90 4.42 -2.06
C GLU A 151 -3.28 5.05 -2.31
N GLU A 152 -4.32 4.45 -1.75
CA GLU A 152 -5.65 5.07 -1.62
C GLU A 152 -5.79 5.73 -0.24
N GLY A 153 -4.91 6.67 0.02
CA GLY A 153 -4.85 7.44 1.26
C GLY A 153 -4.73 8.93 0.97
N SER A 154 -4.92 9.73 1.98
CA SER A 154 -4.71 11.18 1.92
C SER A 154 -3.22 11.56 2.03
N SER A 155 -2.93 12.83 1.79
CA SER A 155 -1.63 13.43 2.16
C SER A 155 -1.29 13.12 3.63
N GLY A 156 -0.03 12.76 3.89
CA GLY A 156 0.43 12.33 5.22
C GLY A 156 0.29 10.82 5.49
N GLY A 157 -0.18 10.03 4.50
CA GLY A 157 -0.29 8.59 4.58
C GLY A 157 1.02 7.82 4.36
N PHE A 158 0.93 6.68 3.70
CA PHE A 158 2.05 5.75 3.48
C PHE A 158 3.23 6.38 2.74
N GLY A 159 2.96 7.08 1.62
CA GLY A 159 4.01 7.72 0.83
C GLY A 159 4.79 8.77 1.61
N ALA A 160 4.13 9.52 2.50
CA ALA A 160 4.79 10.48 3.38
C ALA A 160 5.72 9.79 4.39
N HIS A 161 5.32 8.64 4.94
CA HIS A 161 6.16 7.84 5.84
C HIS A 161 7.37 7.25 5.12
N VAL A 162 7.20 6.77 3.87
CA VAL A 162 8.32 6.31 3.03
C VAL A 162 9.28 7.45 2.74
N LEU A 163 8.77 8.62 2.36
CA LEU A 163 9.59 9.82 2.11
C LEU A 163 10.39 10.24 3.36
N MET A 164 9.73 10.29 4.52
CA MET A 164 10.39 10.60 5.80
C MET A 164 11.48 9.58 6.11
N HIS A 165 11.20 8.28 5.95
CA HIS A 165 12.19 7.23 6.16
C HIS A 165 13.42 7.38 5.23
N LEU A 166 13.21 7.66 3.95
CA LEU A 166 14.31 7.86 3.00
C LEU A 166 15.17 9.08 3.38
N ALA A 167 14.53 10.17 3.83
CA ALA A 167 15.22 11.37 4.30
C ALA A 167 16.04 11.10 5.57
N GLU A 168 15.45 10.45 6.57
CA GLU A 168 16.13 10.09 7.83
C GLU A 168 17.33 9.15 7.61
N GLN A 169 17.30 8.32 6.58
CA GLN A 169 18.39 7.42 6.22
C GLN A 169 19.46 8.08 5.31
N GLY A 170 19.30 9.37 4.95
CA GLY A 170 20.20 10.10 4.04
C GLY A 170 20.14 9.61 2.58
N ILE A 171 19.19 8.77 2.21
CA ILE A 171 19.08 8.19 0.85
C ILE A 171 18.79 9.28 -0.19
N LEU A 172 18.11 10.34 0.20
CA LEU A 172 17.77 11.45 -0.69
C LEU A 172 18.97 12.38 -0.96
N ASP A 173 20.01 12.34 -0.15
CA ASP A 173 21.18 13.21 -0.27
C ASP A 173 21.99 12.89 -1.54
N ASP A 174 21.93 11.64 -1.99
CA ASP A 174 22.59 11.17 -3.21
C ASP A 174 21.74 11.36 -4.49
N GLY A 175 20.65 12.13 -4.40
CA GLY A 175 19.81 12.49 -5.55
C GLY A 175 18.80 11.42 -5.96
N PHE A 176 18.52 10.43 -5.12
CA PHE A 176 17.45 9.46 -5.36
C PHE A 176 16.08 10.16 -5.47
N LYS A 177 15.29 9.76 -6.47
CA LYS A 177 14.02 10.40 -6.79
C LYS A 177 12.85 9.61 -6.22
N ILE A 178 11.90 10.31 -5.60
CA ILE A 178 10.64 9.74 -5.15
C ILE A 178 9.44 10.58 -5.61
N ARG A 179 8.33 9.93 -5.94
CA ARG A 179 7.02 10.55 -6.20
C ARG A 179 5.95 9.76 -5.44
N ASN A 180 5.03 10.49 -4.81
CA ASN A 180 3.95 9.89 -4.06
C ASN A 180 2.63 10.13 -4.80
N LEU A 181 1.92 9.04 -5.11
CA LEU A 181 0.56 9.07 -5.66
C LEU A 181 -0.42 8.74 -4.53
N TYR A 182 -1.23 9.71 -4.18
CA TYR A 182 -2.25 9.65 -3.14
C TYR A 182 -3.47 10.47 -3.56
N LEU A 183 -4.58 10.35 -2.84
CA LEU A 183 -5.81 11.07 -3.15
C LEU A 183 -5.65 12.58 -2.92
N PRO A 184 -6.28 13.43 -3.75
CA PRO A 184 -6.18 14.88 -3.62
C PRO A 184 -6.75 15.39 -2.30
N ASP A 185 -6.30 16.56 -1.87
CA ASP A 185 -6.75 17.24 -0.64
C ASP A 185 -8.17 17.82 -0.81
N THR A 186 -9.14 16.91 -0.95
CA THR A 186 -10.56 17.25 -1.08
C THR A 186 -11.43 16.07 -0.66
N PHE A 187 -12.67 16.33 -0.24
CA PHE A 187 -13.69 15.30 -0.08
C PHE A 187 -14.24 14.90 -1.43
N ILE A 188 -13.82 13.73 -1.93
CA ILE A 188 -14.21 13.23 -3.25
C ILE A 188 -15.68 12.81 -3.21
N GLN A 189 -16.48 13.38 -4.11
CA GLN A 189 -17.91 13.15 -4.18
C GLN A 189 -18.21 11.74 -4.68
N GLN A 190 -19.47 11.29 -4.48
CA GLN A 190 -19.94 10.00 -5.00
C GLN A 190 -19.85 9.96 -6.53
N GLY A 191 -19.59 8.78 -7.08
CA GLY A 191 -19.51 8.52 -8.50
C GLY A 191 -19.44 7.03 -8.79
N ASP A 192 -19.34 6.67 -10.05
CA ASP A 192 -19.04 5.28 -10.40
C ASP A 192 -17.59 4.96 -10.05
N ALA A 193 -17.38 3.83 -9.41
CA ALA A 193 -16.04 3.44 -8.91
C ALA A 193 -14.98 3.39 -10.03
N SER A 194 -15.38 3.07 -11.27
CA SER A 194 -14.51 3.08 -12.45
C SER A 194 -13.99 4.47 -12.83
N ASP A 195 -14.72 5.52 -12.50
CA ASP A 195 -14.46 6.89 -12.95
C ASP A 195 -13.77 7.74 -11.87
N MET A 196 -13.59 7.18 -10.67
CA MET A 196 -13.05 7.90 -9.51
C MET A 196 -11.52 7.84 -9.39
N TYR A 197 -10.85 7.02 -10.22
CA TYR A 197 -9.39 6.81 -10.16
C TYR A 197 -8.68 7.20 -11.45
#